data_da3ef6f85d820efd6bb562ec2582e212
#
_entry.id   da3ef6f85d820efd6bb562ec2582e212
#
_cell.length_a   1.000
_cell.length_b   1.000
_cell.length_c   1.000
_cell.angle_alpha   90.00
_cell.angle_beta   90.00
_cell.angle_gamma   90.00
#
_symmetry.space_group_name_H-M   'P 1'
#
loop_
_entity.id
_entity.type
_entity.pdbx_description
1 polymer ?
#
loop_
_entity_poly.entity_id
_entity_poly.type
_entity_poly.pdbx_seq_one_letter_code
_entity_poly.pdbx_strand_id
1 'polypeptide(L)'
;MLINFFLKSTPLHNQRQMLIDFADKVGGNCVKSEDYQECDIAVIFGSWKKEPKKKWKLMLQHHFTKNSIVKNHKGKPLIVIETPLLGRTITDNHEYHRVGLNHFMRGLGDFKNENSPSDRFEKLGLEIKPWRKKGNHILIVGQNMFDASLFGIDFEWWVKNTIQHLRRHTDRPIVFRDHPENKDQMKNLIDTYKWCNVSYSNKGTINDDLKNAHCTVAYTSGSSIDSILAGVPVIPCSECNFVWPI
;
A
#
# COMPACT_ATOMS: atom_id res chain seq x y z
N MET A 1 -16.73 12.15 25.12
CA MET A 1 -15.83 11.34 24.26
C MET A 1 -14.79 12.28 23.66
N LEU A 2 -13.52 12.06 23.96
CA LEU A 2 -12.41 12.91 23.52
C LEU A 2 -11.76 12.30 22.27
N ILE A 3 -11.77 13.02 21.14
CA ILE A 3 -11.19 12.58 19.88
C ILE A 3 -10.01 13.47 19.53
N ASN A 4 -8.81 12.90 19.40
CA ASN A 4 -7.61 13.64 19.03
C ASN A 4 -7.10 13.24 17.62
N PHE A 5 -6.96 14.24 16.76
CA PHE A 5 -6.35 14.14 15.44
C PHE A 5 -4.87 14.51 15.54
N PHE A 6 -4.00 13.52 15.36
CA PHE A 6 -2.56 13.71 15.49
C PHE A 6 -1.95 14.20 14.18
N LEU A 7 -1.66 15.49 14.13
CA LEU A 7 -1.13 16.16 12.94
C LEU A 7 0.39 16.28 13.01
N LYS A 8 1.06 16.12 11.87
CA LYS A 8 2.50 16.47 11.77
C LYS A 8 2.69 17.96 11.93
N SER A 9 3.79 18.34 12.60
CA SER A 9 4.20 19.76 12.73
C SER A 9 4.58 20.39 11.38
N THR A 10 5.11 19.60 10.43
CA THR A 10 5.40 20.09 9.08
C THR A 10 4.15 20.07 8.22
N PRO A 11 3.81 21.15 7.53
CA PRO A 11 2.71 21.17 6.57
C PRO A 11 3.10 20.27 5.39
N LEU A 12 2.55 19.08 5.34
CA LEU A 12 2.61 18.21 4.19
C LEU A 12 1.23 18.17 3.56
N HIS A 13 1.09 18.89 2.45
CA HIS A 13 -0.03 18.78 1.54
C HIS A 13 -1.45 18.97 2.09
N ASN A 14 -2.42 18.79 1.23
CA ASN A 14 -3.87 18.81 1.46
C ASN A 14 -4.33 17.86 2.58
N GLN A 15 -3.52 16.85 2.93
CA GLN A 15 -3.80 15.89 3.99
C GLN A 15 -3.94 16.52 5.38
N ARG A 16 -3.15 17.55 5.68
CA ARG A 16 -3.27 18.26 6.97
C ARG A 16 -4.59 19.04 7.05
N GLN A 17 -4.93 19.77 6.00
CA GLN A 17 -6.19 20.53 5.98
C GLN A 17 -7.38 19.58 6.04
N MET A 18 -7.37 18.49 5.29
CA MET A 18 -8.42 17.47 5.34
C MET A 18 -8.64 16.93 6.76
N LEU A 19 -7.55 16.68 7.51
CA LEU A 19 -7.66 16.20 8.89
C LEU A 19 -8.22 17.28 9.82
N ILE A 20 -7.87 18.56 9.63
CA ILE A 20 -8.41 19.69 10.38
C ILE A 20 -9.91 19.81 10.09
N ASP A 21 -10.30 19.82 8.83
CA ASP A 21 -11.70 19.92 8.41
C ASP A 21 -12.54 18.76 8.95
N PHE A 22 -11.92 17.57 9.04
CA PHE A 22 -12.60 16.41 9.61
C PHE A 22 -12.73 16.53 11.13
N ALA A 23 -11.67 16.99 11.81
CA ALA A 23 -11.72 17.24 13.25
C ALA A 23 -12.82 18.24 13.61
N ASP A 24 -12.91 19.36 12.87
CA ASP A 24 -13.95 20.39 13.07
C ASP A 24 -15.35 19.81 12.89
N LYS A 25 -15.57 18.99 11.88
CA LYS A 25 -16.88 18.37 11.62
C LYS A 25 -17.36 17.40 12.70
N VAL A 26 -16.43 16.71 13.37
CA VAL A 26 -16.76 15.72 14.41
C VAL A 26 -16.57 16.24 15.83
N GLY A 27 -16.16 17.50 15.99
CA GLY A 27 -15.86 18.10 17.31
C GLY A 27 -14.62 17.51 17.95
N GLY A 28 -13.62 17.13 17.15
CA GLY A 28 -12.33 16.60 17.60
C GLY A 28 -11.27 17.69 17.79
N ASN A 29 -10.20 17.36 18.51
CA ASN A 29 -9.07 18.26 18.73
C ASN A 29 -7.92 17.95 17.78
N CYS A 30 -7.26 18.99 17.27
CA CYS A 30 -6.02 18.85 16.52
C CYS A 30 -4.83 18.98 17.48
N VAL A 31 -4.01 17.93 17.58
CA VAL A 31 -2.82 17.86 18.43
C VAL A 31 -1.58 17.55 17.60
N LYS A 32 -0.41 17.93 18.09
CA LYS A 32 0.85 17.59 17.42
C LYS A 32 1.14 16.10 17.55
N SER A 33 1.56 15.46 16.47
CA SER A 33 1.85 14.01 16.48
C SER A 33 3.09 13.64 17.32
N GLU A 34 3.94 14.59 17.63
CA GLU A 34 5.11 14.43 18.47
C GLU A 34 4.77 14.31 19.96
N ASP A 35 3.61 14.86 20.35
CA ASP A 35 3.16 14.96 21.73
C ASP A 35 1.90 14.11 21.92
N TYR A 36 2.06 12.84 22.27
CA TYR A 36 0.89 12.01 22.55
C TYR A 36 0.09 12.59 23.70
N GLN A 37 -1.19 12.85 23.46
CA GLN A 37 -2.18 13.27 24.44
C GLN A 37 -3.23 12.18 24.58
N GLU A 38 -3.52 11.78 25.80
CA GLU A 38 -4.53 10.74 26.06
C GLU A 38 -5.90 11.16 25.55
N CYS A 39 -6.63 10.24 24.93
CA CYS A 39 -7.96 10.43 24.37
C CYS A 39 -8.73 9.11 24.29
N ASP A 40 -10.02 9.21 24.01
CA ASP A 40 -10.88 8.03 23.82
C ASP A 40 -10.66 7.43 22.42
N ILE A 41 -10.50 8.29 21.40
CA ILE A 41 -10.26 7.90 20.00
C ILE A 41 -9.06 8.70 19.48
N ALA A 42 -8.06 8.01 18.95
CA ALA A 42 -6.97 8.63 18.21
C ALA A 42 -7.21 8.54 16.71
N VAL A 43 -6.91 9.61 15.97
CA VAL A 43 -6.97 9.65 14.50
C VAL A 43 -5.60 10.01 13.97
N ILE A 44 -5.06 9.19 13.07
CA ILE A 44 -3.77 9.41 12.41
C ILE A 44 -3.91 9.28 10.88
N PHE A 45 -3.03 9.95 10.14
CA PHE A 45 -2.92 9.75 8.70
C PHE A 45 -1.67 8.93 8.35
N GLY A 46 -1.86 7.91 7.53
CA GLY A 46 -0.78 7.12 6.97
C GLY A 46 -0.28 5.99 7.88
N SER A 47 0.60 5.20 7.33
CA SER A 47 1.21 4.03 7.97
C SER A 47 2.26 4.40 9.03
N TRP A 48 2.61 3.44 9.86
CA TRP A 48 3.71 3.52 10.83
C TRP A 48 4.62 2.31 10.72
N LYS A 49 5.84 2.42 11.28
CA LYS A 49 6.82 1.35 11.37
C LYS A 49 7.26 1.13 12.80
N LYS A 50 7.55 -0.11 13.15
CA LYS A 50 8.35 -0.42 14.33
C LYS A 50 9.77 0.11 14.10
N GLU A 51 10.49 0.46 15.18
CA GLU A 51 11.80 1.13 15.10
C GLU A 51 12.78 0.50 14.10
N PRO A 52 13.57 1.31 13.36
CA PRO A 52 14.48 0.79 12.37
C PRO A 52 15.70 0.13 13.00
N LYS A 53 16.21 -0.90 12.33
CA LYS A 53 17.60 -1.32 12.55
C LYS A 53 18.52 -0.19 12.08
N LYS A 54 19.24 0.38 13.02
CA LYS A 54 20.29 1.45 13.03
C LYS A 54 20.59 2.41 11.87
N LYS A 55 20.36 2.09 10.59
CA LYS A 55 20.86 2.91 9.45
C LYS A 55 19.87 3.94 8.85
N TRP A 56 18.61 3.95 9.23
CA TRP A 56 17.54 4.66 8.52
C TRP A 56 16.85 5.76 9.34
N LYS A 57 17.48 6.22 10.41
CA LYS A 57 16.87 7.13 11.39
C LYS A 57 16.35 8.45 10.81
N LEU A 58 17.02 9.05 9.82
CA LEU A 58 16.67 10.39 9.34
C LEU A 58 15.48 10.42 8.36
N MET A 59 15.41 9.47 7.41
CA MET A 59 14.40 9.50 6.35
C MET A 59 12.99 9.09 6.78
N LEU A 60 12.84 8.44 7.93
CA LEU A 60 11.59 7.81 8.35
C LEU A 60 11.07 8.30 9.71
N GLN A 61 11.59 9.41 10.22
CA GLN A 61 11.25 9.93 11.54
C GLN A 61 9.73 10.07 11.77
N HIS A 62 8.98 10.47 10.77
CA HIS A 62 7.53 10.59 10.83
C HIS A 62 6.77 9.26 11.03
N HIS A 63 7.32 8.14 10.58
CA HIS A 63 6.72 6.82 10.84
C HIS A 63 6.90 6.40 12.30
N PHE A 64 7.98 6.86 12.94
CA PHE A 64 8.26 6.53 14.34
C PHE A 64 7.40 7.33 15.30
N THR A 65 7.14 8.59 14.99
CA THR A 65 6.21 9.43 15.76
C THR A 65 4.85 8.77 15.82
N LYS A 66 4.32 8.31 14.69
CA LYS A 66 3.05 7.58 14.65
C LYS A 66 3.11 6.25 15.43
N ASN A 67 4.23 5.53 15.39
CA ASN A 67 4.39 4.32 16.18
C ASN A 67 4.32 4.60 17.69
N SER A 68 4.84 5.75 18.15
CA SER A 68 4.67 6.18 19.55
C SER A 68 3.21 6.40 19.90
N ILE A 69 2.43 7.07 19.02
CA ILE A 69 0.99 7.24 19.22
C ILE A 69 0.30 5.88 19.35
N VAL A 70 0.55 4.96 18.41
CA VAL A 70 -0.05 3.62 18.41
C VAL A 70 0.28 2.85 19.68
N LYS A 71 1.53 2.94 20.17
CA LYS A 71 1.96 2.27 21.41
C LYS A 71 1.26 2.83 22.65
N ASN A 72 1.18 4.16 22.74
CA ASN A 72 0.60 4.83 23.91
C ASN A 72 -0.93 4.75 23.93
N HIS A 73 -1.57 4.65 22.75
CA HIS A 73 -3.02 4.52 22.58
C HIS A 73 -3.52 3.05 22.60
N LYS A 74 -2.68 2.13 23.01
CA LYS A 74 -2.97 0.69 23.01
C LYS A 74 -4.26 0.36 23.78
N GLY A 75 -5.12 -0.44 23.15
CA GLY A 75 -6.37 -0.92 23.75
C GLY A 75 -7.56 0.03 23.59
N LYS A 76 -7.36 1.19 22.94
CA LYS A 76 -8.41 2.14 22.60
C LYS A 76 -8.59 2.23 21.08
N PRO A 77 -9.74 2.69 20.57
CA PRO A 77 -9.98 2.81 19.12
C PRO A 77 -8.99 3.77 18.43
N LEU A 78 -8.31 3.27 17.39
CA LEU A 78 -7.44 4.04 16.53
C LEU A 78 -8.03 4.12 15.12
N ILE A 79 -8.36 5.31 14.66
CA ILE A 79 -8.78 5.54 13.27
C ILE A 79 -7.54 5.88 12.44
N VAL A 80 -7.35 5.13 11.36
CA VAL A 80 -6.25 5.32 10.43
C VAL A 80 -6.81 5.75 9.08
N ILE A 81 -6.48 6.96 8.66
CA ILE A 81 -6.83 7.48 7.34
C ILE A 81 -5.62 7.31 6.44
N GLU A 82 -5.82 6.77 5.25
CA GLU A 82 -4.77 6.49 4.27
C GLU A 82 -5.17 6.92 2.86
N THR A 83 -4.19 7.04 1.98
CA THR A 83 -4.44 7.28 0.56
C THR A 83 -5.36 6.19 -0.01
N PRO A 84 -6.21 6.52 -0.98
CA PRO A 84 -7.14 5.55 -1.55
C PRO A 84 -6.39 4.45 -2.32
N LEU A 85 -7.02 3.30 -2.49
CA LEU A 85 -6.55 2.26 -3.41
C LEU A 85 -6.98 2.54 -4.85
N LEU A 86 -8.12 3.22 -5.02
CA LEU A 86 -8.72 3.61 -6.28
C LEU A 86 -8.77 5.14 -6.38
N GLY A 87 -8.70 5.68 -7.61
CA GLY A 87 -8.81 7.12 -7.83
C GLY A 87 -7.64 7.93 -7.25
N ARG A 88 -6.45 7.36 -7.18
CA ARG A 88 -5.25 8.08 -6.81
C ARG A 88 -4.92 9.17 -7.81
N THR A 89 -4.61 10.37 -7.32
CA THR A 89 -4.14 11.50 -8.14
C THR A 89 -2.67 11.77 -7.86
N ILE A 90 -1.96 12.32 -8.86
CA ILE A 90 -0.54 12.66 -8.75
C ILE A 90 -0.32 13.79 -7.73
N THR A 91 -1.31 14.66 -7.55
CA THR A 91 -1.27 15.83 -6.67
C THR A 91 -1.69 15.55 -5.23
N ASP A 92 -1.93 14.28 -4.87
CA ASP A 92 -2.49 13.88 -3.56
C ASP A 92 -3.83 14.56 -3.19
N ASN A 93 -4.47 15.21 -4.13
CA ASN A 93 -5.81 15.77 -3.96
C ASN A 93 -6.86 14.69 -4.29
N HIS A 94 -7.02 13.74 -3.37
CA HIS A 94 -7.90 12.61 -3.55
C HIS A 94 -9.33 12.97 -3.12
N GLU A 95 -10.31 12.60 -3.94
CA GLU A 95 -11.74 12.76 -3.60
C GLU A 95 -12.15 11.86 -2.43
N TYR A 96 -11.57 10.66 -2.36
CA TYR A 96 -11.85 9.68 -1.31
C TYR A 96 -10.57 9.28 -0.58
N HIS A 97 -10.73 8.84 0.65
CA HIS A 97 -9.67 8.27 1.46
C HIS A 97 -10.08 6.90 2.00
N ARG A 98 -9.11 6.05 2.23
CA ARG A 98 -9.32 4.79 2.92
C ARG A 98 -9.29 5.02 4.42
N VAL A 99 -10.27 4.49 5.13
CA VAL A 99 -10.36 4.59 6.59
C VAL A 99 -10.37 3.18 7.17
N GLY A 100 -9.43 2.90 8.06
CA GLY A 100 -9.34 1.65 8.80
C GLY A 100 -9.43 1.88 10.31
N LEU A 101 -10.05 0.95 11.02
CA LEU A 101 -10.06 0.92 12.48
C LEU A 101 -8.89 0.04 12.94
N ASN A 102 -8.07 0.58 13.83
CA ASN A 102 -6.92 -0.04 14.49
C ASN A 102 -5.71 -0.36 13.60
N HIS A 103 -5.84 -0.40 12.29
CA HIS A 103 -4.70 -0.59 11.38
C HIS A 103 -4.96 -0.07 9.97
N PHE A 104 -3.86 0.17 9.21
CA PHE A 104 -3.91 0.66 7.83
C PHE A 104 -3.96 -0.46 6.77
N MET A 105 -3.79 -1.71 7.16
CA MET A 105 -3.79 -2.86 6.24
C MET A 105 -4.94 -3.81 6.54
N ARG A 106 -5.46 -4.42 5.47
CA ARG A 106 -6.42 -5.52 5.54
C ARG A 106 -5.87 -6.67 6.39
N GLY A 107 -6.74 -7.41 7.05
CA GLY A 107 -6.36 -8.52 7.93
C GLY A 107 -5.86 -8.09 9.32
N LEU A 108 -5.43 -6.83 9.48
CA LEU A 108 -4.98 -6.25 10.75
C LEU A 108 -5.91 -5.13 11.24
N GLY A 109 -6.56 -4.44 10.32
CA GLY A 109 -7.55 -3.41 10.61
C GLY A 109 -8.92 -3.81 10.11
N ASP A 110 -9.96 -3.19 10.67
CA ASP A 110 -11.34 -3.33 10.23
C ASP A 110 -11.72 -2.12 9.37
N PHE A 111 -12.21 -2.36 8.17
CA PHE A 111 -12.55 -1.34 7.19
C PHE A 111 -14.05 -1.12 7.03
N LYS A 112 -14.89 -1.90 7.71
CA LYS A 112 -16.36 -1.77 7.69
C LYS A 112 -16.94 -1.64 6.28
N ASN A 113 -16.49 -2.49 5.35
CA ASN A 113 -16.92 -2.43 3.94
C ASN A 113 -18.15 -3.29 3.62
N GLU A 114 -18.68 -4.01 4.58
CA GLU A 114 -19.86 -4.86 4.40
C GLU A 114 -21.07 -4.02 4.03
N ASN A 115 -21.77 -4.43 2.99
CA ASN A 115 -22.96 -3.75 2.47
C ASN A 115 -22.74 -2.28 2.04
N SER A 116 -21.50 -1.90 1.74
CA SER A 116 -21.22 -0.56 1.22
C SER A 116 -21.76 -0.41 -0.21
N PRO A 117 -22.43 0.70 -0.55
CA PRO A 117 -22.93 0.93 -1.91
C PRO A 117 -21.76 1.17 -2.89
N SER A 118 -22.00 0.88 -4.18
CA SER A 118 -21.02 1.06 -5.27
C SER A 118 -20.89 2.50 -5.77
N ASP A 119 -21.68 3.43 -5.24
CA ASP A 119 -21.80 4.81 -5.72
C ASP A 119 -20.46 5.56 -5.85
N ARG A 120 -19.52 5.32 -4.92
CA ARG A 120 -18.18 5.92 -4.96
C ARG A 120 -17.33 5.34 -6.09
N PHE A 121 -17.43 4.04 -6.33
CA PHE A 121 -16.74 3.38 -7.44
C PHE A 121 -17.28 3.86 -8.80
N GLU A 122 -18.60 3.96 -8.91
CA GLU A 122 -19.27 4.45 -10.12
C GLU A 122 -18.87 5.90 -10.45
N LYS A 123 -18.82 6.79 -9.45
CA LYS A 123 -18.36 8.18 -9.60
C LYS A 123 -16.91 8.28 -10.10
N LEU A 124 -16.04 7.34 -9.77
CA LEU A 124 -14.66 7.31 -10.25
C LEU A 124 -14.57 6.96 -11.75
N GLY A 125 -15.68 6.49 -12.38
CA GLY A 125 -15.70 6.11 -13.79
C GLY A 125 -14.76 4.94 -14.14
N LEU A 126 -14.43 4.10 -13.16
CA LEU A 126 -13.55 2.95 -13.32
C LEU A 126 -14.35 1.74 -13.83
N GLU A 127 -13.73 0.95 -14.68
CA GLU A 127 -14.29 -0.29 -15.22
C GLU A 127 -13.47 -1.49 -14.77
N ILE A 128 -14.15 -2.55 -14.34
CA ILE A 128 -13.52 -3.85 -14.09
C ILE A 128 -13.65 -4.69 -15.36
N LYS A 129 -12.53 -4.96 -16.02
CA LYS A 129 -12.51 -5.77 -17.23
C LYS A 129 -12.72 -7.25 -16.91
N PRO A 130 -13.32 -8.01 -17.85
CA PRO A 130 -13.45 -9.47 -17.70
C PRO A 130 -12.09 -10.15 -17.47
N TRP A 131 -12.08 -11.23 -16.69
CA TRP A 131 -10.87 -11.99 -16.41
C TRP A 131 -10.19 -12.48 -17.69
N ARG A 132 -8.92 -12.18 -17.80
CA ARG A 132 -8.08 -12.61 -18.91
C ARG A 132 -7.80 -14.11 -18.83
N LYS A 133 -8.05 -14.82 -19.92
CA LYS A 133 -7.78 -16.26 -20.00
C LYS A 133 -6.38 -16.59 -20.53
N LYS A 134 -5.76 -15.69 -21.27
CA LYS A 134 -4.45 -15.88 -21.91
C LYS A 134 -3.57 -14.65 -21.71
N GLY A 135 -2.27 -14.87 -21.55
CA GLY A 135 -1.27 -13.82 -21.47
C GLY A 135 0.13 -14.41 -21.70
N ASN A 136 1.10 -13.54 -21.98
CA ASN A 136 2.42 -13.96 -22.42
C ASN A 136 3.42 -14.12 -21.26
N HIS A 137 3.23 -13.41 -20.16
CA HIS A 137 4.19 -13.42 -19.05
C HIS A 137 3.46 -13.38 -17.68
N ILE A 138 4.20 -13.72 -16.65
CA ILE A 138 3.82 -13.50 -15.26
C ILE A 138 4.43 -12.17 -14.83
N LEU A 139 3.64 -11.28 -14.26
CA LEU A 139 4.10 -9.99 -13.77
C LEU A 139 4.32 -10.05 -12.25
N ILE A 140 5.56 -9.98 -11.79
CA ILE A 140 5.86 -9.76 -10.37
C ILE A 140 5.87 -8.26 -10.13
N VAL A 141 4.98 -7.78 -9.29
CA VAL A 141 4.86 -6.34 -9.00
C VAL A 141 5.73 -5.98 -7.81
N GLY A 142 6.70 -5.12 -8.06
CA GLY A 142 7.56 -4.53 -7.05
C GLY A 142 6.79 -3.62 -6.08
N GLN A 143 7.43 -3.35 -4.98
CA GLN A 143 6.94 -2.50 -3.91
C GLN A 143 8.11 -1.68 -3.38
N ASN A 144 7.85 -0.50 -2.79
CA ASN A 144 8.90 0.25 -2.12
C ASN A 144 9.52 -0.64 -1.03
N MET A 145 10.84 -0.89 -1.13
CA MET A 145 11.59 -1.78 -0.23
C MET A 145 11.52 -1.35 1.24
N PHE A 146 11.15 -0.09 1.47
CA PHE A 146 11.02 0.49 2.82
C PHE A 146 9.58 0.73 3.22
N ASP A 147 8.61 0.17 2.51
CA ASP A 147 7.20 0.34 2.83
C ASP A 147 6.84 -0.31 4.18
N ALA A 148 5.98 0.37 4.94
CA ALA A 148 5.49 -0.14 6.22
C ALA A 148 4.66 -1.43 6.08
N SER A 149 4.00 -1.61 4.93
CA SER A 149 3.17 -2.77 4.63
C SER A 149 3.98 -4.05 4.33
N LEU A 150 5.31 -3.96 4.25
CA LEU A 150 6.19 -5.12 4.19
C LEU A 150 6.36 -5.82 5.55
N PHE A 151 5.98 -5.17 6.66
CA PHE A 151 6.07 -5.72 8.02
C PHE A 151 7.45 -6.26 8.40
N GLY A 152 8.51 -5.71 7.77
CA GLY A 152 9.90 -6.10 8.03
C GLY A 152 10.38 -7.33 7.27
N ILE A 153 9.60 -7.83 6.30
CA ILE A 153 10.09 -8.86 5.38
C ILE A 153 11.27 -8.31 4.57
N ASP A 154 12.26 -9.13 4.33
CA ASP A 154 13.31 -8.86 3.35
C ASP A 154 12.69 -9.01 1.95
N PHE A 155 12.49 -7.87 1.29
CA PHE A 155 11.81 -7.83 0.00
C PHE A 155 12.65 -8.47 -1.12
N GLU A 156 13.98 -8.35 -1.09
CA GLU A 156 14.85 -9.04 -2.04
C GLU A 156 14.75 -10.55 -1.89
N TRP A 157 14.76 -11.03 -0.65
CA TRP A 157 14.57 -12.46 -0.37
C TRP A 157 13.23 -12.95 -0.89
N TRP A 158 12.14 -12.18 -0.68
CA TRP A 158 10.81 -12.55 -1.19
C TRP A 158 10.80 -12.63 -2.72
N VAL A 159 11.38 -11.65 -3.42
CA VAL A 159 11.46 -11.65 -4.88
C VAL A 159 12.24 -12.86 -5.39
N LYS A 160 13.41 -13.16 -4.82
CA LYS A 160 14.24 -14.33 -5.17
C LYS A 160 13.45 -15.63 -5.04
N ASN A 161 12.80 -15.83 -3.89
CA ASN A 161 12.02 -17.05 -3.63
C ASN A 161 10.80 -17.16 -4.54
N THR A 162 10.13 -16.04 -4.82
CA THR A 162 9.01 -16.00 -5.75
C THR A 162 9.44 -16.43 -7.16
N ILE A 163 10.53 -15.89 -7.68
CA ILE A 163 11.07 -16.28 -9.00
C ILE A 163 11.41 -17.78 -9.00
N GLN A 164 12.12 -18.26 -8.00
CA GLN A 164 12.52 -19.68 -7.90
C GLN A 164 11.29 -20.60 -7.79
N HIS A 165 10.30 -20.20 -7.03
CA HIS A 165 9.07 -20.97 -6.90
C HIS A 165 8.31 -21.04 -8.22
N LEU A 166 8.12 -19.92 -8.89
CA LEU A 166 7.47 -19.88 -10.21
C LEU A 166 8.20 -20.76 -11.22
N ARG A 167 9.54 -20.76 -11.25
CA ARG A 167 10.33 -21.58 -12.18
C ARG A 167 10.18 -23.09 -12.00
N ARG A 168 9.74 -23.54 -10.83
CA ARG A 168 9.41 -24.97 -10.61
C ARG A 168 8.10 -25.39 -11.29
N HIS A 169 7.25 -24.44 -11.66
CA HIS A 169 5.91 -24.70 -12.15
C HIS A 169 5.63 -24.21 -13.56
N THR A 170 6.49 -23.34 -14.12
CA THR A 170 6.26 -22.77 -15.45
C THR A 170 7.51 -22.19 -16.06
N ASP A 171 7.65 -22.33 -17.41
CA ASP A 171 8.68 -21.69 -18.23
C ASP A 171 8.22 -20.35 -18.82
N ARG A 172 7.00 -19.90 -18.47
CA ARG A 172 6.45 -18.64 -18.96
C ARG A 172 7.39 -17.49 -18.60
N PRO A 173 7.63 -16.50 -19.50
CA PRO A 173 8.42 -15.33 -19.17
C PRO A 173 7.93 -14.66 -17.88
N ILE A 174 8.86 -14.21 -17.06
CA ILE A 174 8.57 -13.39 -15.88
C ILE A 174 9.05 -11.97 -16.15
N VAL A 175 8.20 -11.00 -15.90
CA VAL A 175 8.54 -9.58 -15.87
C VAL A 175 8.49 -9.13 -14.41
N PHE A 176 9.59 -8.58 -13.90
CA PHE A 176 9.60 -7.91 -12.61
C PHE A 176 9.45 -6.41 -12.85
N ARG A 177 8.33 -5.84 -12.42
CA ARG A 177 8.08 -4.40 -12.45
C ARG A 177 8.58 -3.76 -11.17
N ASP A 178 9.63 -2.93 -11.25
CA ASP A 178 10.14 -2.25 -10.06
C ASP A 178 9.24 -1.07 -9.63
N HIS A 179 9.28 -0.76 -8.34
CA HIS A 179 8.60 0.42 -7.81
C HIS A 179 9.42 1.69 -8.15
N PRO A 180 8.79 2.77 -8.61
CA PRO A 180 9.53 3.98 -9.03
C PRO A 180 10.46 4.55 -7.94
N GLU A 181 10.07 4.46 -6.67
CA GLU A 181 10.87 4.94 -5.55
C GLU A 181 12.12 4.09 -5.24
N ASN A 182 12.21 2.88 -5.76
CA ASN A 182 13.39 2.03 -5.58
C ASN A 182 14.58 2.47 -6.44
N LYS A 183 14.39 3.35 -7.43
CA LYS A 183 15.46 3.91 -8.29
C LYS A 183 16.40 2.83 -8.83
N ASP A 184 15.84 1.78 -9.42
CA ASP A 184 16.56 0.66 -10.02
C ASP A 184 17.37 -0.22 -9.05
N GLN A 185 17.17 -0.11 -7.74
CA GLN A 185 17.90 -0.92 -6.76
C GLN A 185 17.72 -2.44 -6.98
N MET A 186 16.55 -2.86 -7.48
CA MET A 186 16.27 -4.26 -7.77
C MET A 186 16.86 -4.75 -9.10
N LYS A 187 17.34 -3.84 -9.96
CA LYS A 187 17.79 -4.19 -11.31
C LYS A 187 18.91 -5.21 -11.31
N ASN A 188 19.96 -4.98 -10.54
CA ASN A 188 21.11 -5.88 -10.47
C ASN A 188 20.70 -7.29 -10.00
N LEU A 189 19.79 -7.36 -9.02
CA LEU A 189 19.24 -8.63 -8.56
C LEU A 189 18.51 -9.35 -9.70
N ILE A 190 17.60 -8.66 -10.39
CA ILE A 190 16.81 -9.26 -11.47
C ILE A 190 17.69 -9.68 -12.64
N ASP A 191 18.72 -8.91 -12.96
CA ASP A 191 19.66 -9.22 -14.02
C ASP A 191 20.38 -10.56 -13.79
N THR A 192 20.55 -11.01 -12.54
CA THR A 192 21.11 -12.33 -12.23
C THR A 192 20.19 -13.50 -12.64
N TYR A 193 18.91 -13.23 -12.91
CA TYR A 193 17.91 -14.22 -13.32
C TYR A 193 17.56 -14.19 -14.82
N LYS A 194 18.27 -13.41 -15.64
CA LYS A 194 18.02 -13.34 -17.09
C LYS A 194 18.12 -14.69 -17.78
N TRP A 195 19.03 -15.54 -17.33
CA TRP A 195 19.22 -16.88 -17.86
C TRP A 195 17.99 -17.80 -17.70
N CYS A 196 17.10 -17.50 -16.76
CA CYS A 196 15.86 -18.23 -16.56
C CYS A 196 14.62 -17.43 -17.00
N ASN A 197 14.75 -16.64 -18.06
CA ASN A 197 13.66 -15.91 -18.71
C ASN A 197 12.94 -14.92 -17.77
N VAL A 198 13.72 -14.18 -16.96
CA VAL A 198 13.24 -13.08 -16.13
C VAL A 198 13.77 -11.76 -16.70
N SER A 199 12.90 -10.78 -16.84
CA SER A 199 13.23 -9.45 -17.33
C SER A 199 12.83 -8.37 -16.32
N TYR A 200 13.52 -7.24 -16.38
CA TYR A 200 13.29 -6.07 -15.53
C TYR A 200 12.50 -5.00 -16.28
N SER A 201 11.48 -4.44 -15.65
CA SER A 201 10.67 -3.35 -16.16
C SER A 201 10.64 -2.17 -15.18
N ASN A 202 10.93 -0.96 -15.67
CA ASN A 202 10.82 0.32 -14.93
C ASN A 202 10.34 1.47 -15.81
N LYS A 203 10.03 1.20 -17.09
CA LYS A 203 9.58 2.19 -18.08
C LYS A 203 8.07 2.14 -18.26
N GLY A 204 7.50 3.25 -18.69
CA GLY A 204 6.05 3.35 -18.89
C GLY A 204 5.26 3.23 -17.58
N THR A 205 4.02 2.86 -17.69
CA THR A 205 3.07 2.67 -16.59
C THR A 205 2.90 1.19 -16.22
N ILE A 206 2.32 0.90 -15.07
CA ILE A 206 1.92 -0.46 -14.71
C ILE A 206 0.96 -1.06 -15.76
N ASN A 207 0.11 -0.24 -16.36
CA ASN A 207 -0.83 -0.68 -17.39
C ASN A 207 -0.14 -1.21 -18.65
N ASP A 208 1.06 -0.73 -18.97
CA ASP A 208 1.83 -1.24 -20.11
C ASP A 208 2.30 -2.67 -19.88
N ASP A 209 2.75 -2.98 -18.67
CA ASP A 209 3.14 -4.35 -18.30
C ASP A 209 1.91 -5.25 -18.14
N LEU A 210 0.77 -4.71 -17.69
CA LEU A 210 -0.47 -5.47 -17.55
C LEU A 210 -1.12 -5.86 -18.88
N LYS A 211 -0.84 -5.17 -20.01
CA LYS A 211 -1.49 -5.43 -21.31
C LYS A 211 -1.43 -6.90 -21.72
N ASN A 212 -0.32 -7.56 -21.51
CA ASN A 212 -0.07 -8.94 -21.93
C ASN A 212 0.24 -9.89 -20.76
N ALA A 213 0.06 -9.44 -19.52
CA ALA A 213 0.28 -10.29 -18.36
C ALA A 213 -0.76 -11.42 -18.30
N HIS A 214 -0.32 -12.64 -17.99
CA HIS A 214 -1.19 -13.78 -17.75
C HIS A 214 -1.80 -13.71 -16.33
N CYS A 215 -0.94 -13.42 -15.38
CA CYS A 215 -1.32 -13.14 -14.00
C CYS A 215 -0.29 -12.20 -13.36
N THR A 216 -0.65 -11.63 -12.24
CA THR A 216 0.21 -10.78 -11.42
C THR A 216 0.51 -11.49 -10.10
N VAL A 217 1.73 -11.37 -9.63
CA VAL A 217 2.16 -11.84 -8.29
C VAL A 217 2.57 -10.62 -7.49
N ALA A 218 1.98 -10.42 -6.32
CA ALA A 218 2.21 -9.24 -5.49
C ALA A 218 2.25 -9.59 -4.00
N TYR A 219 3.14 -8.94 -3.24
CA TYR A 219 3.11 -9.07 -1.78
C TYR A 219 1.94 -8.28 -1.19
N THR A 220 2.11 -6.99 -0.94
CA THR A 220 1.03 -6.09 -0.46
C THR A 220 0.86 -4.85 -1.35
N SER A 221 1.40 -4.89 -2.56
CA SER A 221 1.37 -3.75 -3.48
C SER A 221 -0.05 -3.33 -3.86
N GLY A 222 -0.31 -2.02 -3.86
CA GLY A 222 -1.56 -1.44 -4.35
C GLY A 222 -1.85 -1.74 -5.82
N SER A 223 -0.82 -2.02 -6.63
CA SER A 223 -0.97 -2.40 -8.04
C SER A 223 -1.70 -3.74 -8.25
N SER A 224 -1.97 -4.49 -7.18
CA SER A 224 -2.91 -5.61 -7.22
C SER A 224 -4.31 -5.15 -7.66
N ILE A 225 -4.71 -3.96 -7.26
CA ILE A 225 -6.00 -3.38 -7.67
C ILE A 225 -5.98 -3.00 -9.16
N ASP A 226 -4.88 -2.42 -9.65
CA ASP A 226 -4.71 -2.10 -11.08
C ASP A 226 -4.84 -3.37 -11.93
N SER A 227 -4.28 -4.49 -11.42
CA SER A 227 -4.37 -5.79 -12.08
C SER A 227 -5.83 -6.27 -12.18
N ILE A 228 -6.60 -6.17 -11.10
CA ILE A 228 -8.03 -6.55 -11.09
C ILE A 228 -8.83 -5.69 -12.07
N LEU A 229 -8.64 -4.37 -12.04
CA LEU A 229 -9.30 -3.46 -12.99
C LEU A 229 -8.97 -3.81 -14.45
N ALA A 230 -7.73 -4.23 -14.70
CA ALA A 230 -7.30 -4.67 -16.03
C ALA A 230 -7.77 -6.08 -16.41
N GLY A 231 -8.51 -6.77 -15.56
CA GLY A 231 -8.95 -8.16 -15.75
C GLY A 231 -7.81 -9.17 -15.70
N VAL A 232 -6.69 -8.84 -15.04
CA VAL A 232 -5.53 -9.73 -14.89
C VAL A 232 -5.64 -10.43 -13.53
N PRO A 233 -5.68 -11.78 -13.48
CA PRO A 233 -5.70 -12.52 -12.23
C PRO A 233 -4.51 -12.19 -11.34
N VAL A 234 -4.74 -12.07 -10.04
CA VAL A 234 -3.72 -11.73 -9.04
C VAL A 234 -3.49 -12.91 -8.11
N ILE A 235 -2.22 -13.21 -7.85
CA ILE A 235 -1.76 -14.12 -6.80
C ILE A 235 -1.21 -13.24 -5.66
N PRO A 236 -2.00 -12.94 -4.63
CA PRO A 236 -1.52 -12.20 -3.47
C PRO A 236 -0.68 -13.12 -2.59
N CYS A 237 0.50 -12.66 -2.17
CA CYS A 237 1.42 -13.42 -1.34
C CYS A 237 1.37 -13.03 0.14
N SER A 238 0.39 -12.24 0.54
CA SER A 238 0.16 -11.82 1.92
C SER A 238 -1.32 -11.68 2.20
N GLU A 239 -1.78 -12.15 3.34
CA GLU A 239 -3.16 -11.94 3.83
C GLU A 239 -3.48 -10.45 4.04
N CYS A 240 -2.46 -9.61 4.20
CA CYS A 240 -2.59 -8.17 4.29
C CYS A 240 -2.80 -7.48 2.93
N ASN A 241 -2.71 -8.19 1.82
CA ASN A 241 -3.02 -7.61 0.50
C ASN A 241 -4.54 -7.35 0.39
N PHE A 242 -4.92 -6.17 -0.13
CA PHE A 242 -6.33 -5.77 -0.23
C PHE A 242 -7.16 -6.62 -1.19
N VAL A 243 -6.51 -7.41 -2.02
CA VAL A 243 -7.17 -8.37 -2.94
C VAL A 243 -7.19 -9.81 -2.40
N TRP A 244 -6.86 -10.02 -1.14
CA TRP A 244 -6.92 -11.32 -0.46
C TRP A 244 -8.24 -11.52 0.28
N PRO A 245 -8.89 -12.65 0.22
CA PRO A 245 -9.01 -13.57 -0.90
C PRO A 245 -10.01 -13.00 -1.92
N ILE A 246 -9.80 -13.22 -3.18
CA ILE A 246 -10.77 -12.93 -4.24
C ILE A 246 -11.12 -14.25 -4.92
#